data_ee870a6adff61672cfc163b1fa12e514
#
_entry.id   ee870a6adff61672cfc163b1fa12e514
#
_cell.length_a   1.000
_cell.length_b   1.000
_cell.length_c   1.000
_cell.angle_alpha   90.00
_cell.angle_beta   90.00
_cell.angle_gamma   90.00
#
_symmetry.space_group_name_H-M   'P 1'
#
loop_
_entity.id
_entity.type
_entity.pdbx_description
1 polymer ?
#
loop_
_entity_poly.entity_id
_entity_poly.type
_entity_poly.pdbx_seq_one_letter_code
_entity_poly.pdbx_strand_id
1 'polypeptide(L)'
;MVVSGSMYPTLKIGDLLVVEGVNPEELKIGDIIVFHNPINPGELIVHRIVEIVRGDDGLLYFGTKGDANSLPDKYRWGEMVSEELIEGKVLFVIPSIGWLRIILDPLLTPPVLYVILGFLIFIVIIFTIKESYSPESFK
;
A
#
# COMPACT_ATOMS: atom_id res chain seq x y z
N MET A 1 0.54 0.54 -0.08
CA MET A 1 1.46 1.21 0.85
C MET A 1 1.97 2.49 0.22
N VAL A 2 2.00 3.58 0.99
CA VAL A 2 2.54 4.89 0.55
C VAL A 2 4.07 4.80 0.45
N VAL A 3 4.62 5.17 -0.71
CA VAL A 3 6.07 5.07 -0.99
C VAL A 3 6.72 6.44 -1.23
N SER A 4 5.93 7.52 -1.33
CA SER A 4 6.42 8.88 -1.57
C SER A 4 5.85 9.88 -0.58
N GLY A 5 6.48 11.04 -0.45
CA GLY A 5 6.06 12.10 0.45
C GLY A 5 5.12 13.14 -0.16
N SER A 6 4.59 12.94 -1.37
CA SER A 6 3.75 13.93 -2.07
C SER A 6 2.46 14.30 -1.32
N MET A 7 1.99 13.44 -0.43
CA MET A 7 0.79 13.65 0.38
C MET A 7 1.08 14.04 1.83
N TYR A 8 2.33 14.37 2.17
CA TYR A 8 2.68 14.86 3.50
C TYR A 8 1.98 16.23 3.76
N PRO A 9 1.46 16.51 4.96
CA PRO A 9 1.52 15.69 6.19
C PRO A 9 0.38 14.66 6.31
N THR A 10 -0.59 14.65 5.40
CA THR A 10 -1.82 13.82 5.48
C THR A 10 -1.50 12.33 5.44
N LEU A 11 -0.64 11.93 4.49
CA LEU A 11 -0.15 10.56 4.37
C LEU A 11 1.36 10.55 4.49
N LYS A 12 1.89 9.56 5.21
CA LYS A 12 3.32 9.37 5.42
C LYS A 12 3.82 8.11 4.72
N ILE A 13 5.10 8.11 4.37
CA ILE A 13 5.75 6.91 3.82
C ILE A 13 5.60 5.76 4.83
N GLY A 14 5.18 4.58 4.36
CA GLY A 14 4.91 3.42 5.20
C GLY A 14 3.46 3.29 5.66
N ASP A 15 2.59 4.27 5.41
CA ASP A 15 1.16 4.14 5.68
C ASP A 15 0.51 3.12 4.73
N LEU A 16 -0.41 2.32 5.26
CA LEU A 16 -1.26 1.43 4.49
C LEU A 16 -2.61 2.09 4.25
N LEU A 17 -3.03 2.14 3.00
CA LEU A 17 -4.31 2.73 2.61
C LEU A 17 -5.35 1.64 2.41
N VAL A 18 -6.54 1.86 2.96
CA VAL A 18 -7.73 1.09 2.62
C VAL A 18 -8.51 1.89 1.60
N VAL A 19 -8.69 1.28 0.43
CA VAL A 19 -9.28 1.91 -0.75
C VAL A 19 -10.56 1.17 -1.11
N GLU A 20 -11.60 1.91 -1.44
CA GLU A 20 -12.88 1.40 -1.93
C GLU A 20 -13.10 1.87 -3.37
N GLY A 21 -13.50 0.95 -4.25
CA GLY A 21 -13.97 1.30 -5.58
C GLY A 21 -15.28 2.08 -5.47
N VAL A 22 -15.33 3.26 -6.07
CA VAL A 22 -16.51 4.16 -5.99
C VAL A 22 -16.94 4.56 -7.38
N ASN A 23 -18.24 4.89 -7.53
CA ASN A 23 -18.74 5.52 -8.73
C ASN A 23 -18.11 6.93 -8.84
N PRO A 24 -17.47 7.29 -9.98
CA PRO A 24 -16.86 8.60 -10.17
C PRO A 24 -17.79 9.78 -9.90
N GLU A 25 -19.11 9.64 -10.14
CA GLU A 25 -20.14 10.65 -9.85
C GLU A 25 -20.29 10.96 -8.35
N GLU A 26 -19.82 10.06 -7.47
CA GLU A 26 -19.91 10.25 -6.01
C GLU A 26 -18.68 10.95 -5.44
N LEU A 27 -17.62 11.08 -6.25
CA LEU A 27 -16.39 11.73 -5.85
C LEU A 27 -16.56 13.24 -5.70
N LYS A 28 -15.89 13.82 -4.73
CA LYS A 28 -15.97 15.24 -4.38
C LYS A 28 -14.59 15.87 -4.28
N ILE A 29 -14.55 17.18 -4.49
CA ILE A 29 -13.35 17.97 -4.19
C ILE A 29 -12.98 17.76 -2.71
N GLY A 30 -11.71 17.45 -2.46
CA GLY A 30 -11.17 17.11 -1.14
C GLY A 30 -10.98 15.62 -0.91
N ASP A 31 -11.63 14.74 -1.67
CA ASP A 31 -11.43 13.30 -1.58
C ASP A 31 -10.00 12.93 -1.99
N ILE A 32 -9.45 11.92 -1.33
CA ILE A 32 -8.15 11.34 -1.71
C ILE A 32 -8.44 10.10 -2.53
N ILE A 33 -7.93 10.06 -3.75
CA ILE A 33 -8.13 8.96 -4.70
C ILE A 33 -6.83 8.26 -5.05
N VAL A 34 -6.96 7.00 -5.42
CA VAL A 34 -5.91 6.18 -6.03
C VAL A 34 -6.24 6.04 -7.50
N PHE A 35 -5.29 6.31 -8.35
CA PHE A 35 -5.48 6.27 -9.79
C PHE A 35 -4.20 5.88 -10.53
N HIS A 36 -4.34 5.39 -11.76
CA HIS A 36 -3.23 5.10 -12.65
C HIS A 36 -2.61 6.40 -13.21
N ASN A 37 -1.29 6.47 -13.20
CA ASN A 37 -0.57 7.60 -13.80
C ASN A 37 -0.89 7.68 -15.30
N PRO A 38 -1.41 8.81 -15.82
CA PRO A 38 -1.76 8.95 -17.24
C PRO A 38 -0.58 8.70 -18.19
N ILE A 39 0.65 9.04 -17.77
CA ILE A 39 1.86 8.87 -18.58
C ILE A 39 2.44 7.46 -18.42
N ASN A 40 2.33 6.85 -17.23
CA ASN A 40 2.85 5.52 -16.92
C ASN A 40 1.78 4.68 -16.21
N PRO A 41 0.89 4.01 -16.94
CA PRO A 41 -0.25 3.28 -16.37
C PRO A 41 0.12 2.16 -15.39
N GLY A 42 1.37 1.72 -15.36
CA GLY A 42 1.86 0.75 -14.36
C GLY A 42 2.11 1.35 -12.97
N GLU A 43 2.06 2.68 -12.84
CA GLU A 43 2.28 3.39 -11.59
C GLU A 43 0.95 3.86 -10.99
N LEU A 44 0.70 3.50 -9.72
CA LEU A 44 -0.43 4.00 -8.95
C LEU A 44 -0.03 5.26 -8.17
N ILE A 45 -0.85 6.30 -8.29
CA ILE A 45 -0.68 7.57 -7.62
C ILE A 45 -1.82 7.78 -6.62
N VAL A 46 -1.50 8.41 -5.52
CA VAL A 46 -2.48 8.77 -4.47
C VAL A 46 -2.40 10.26 -4.25
N HIS A 47 -3.42 11.00 -4.71
CA HIS A 47 -3.50 12.45 -4.56
C HIS A 47 -4.92 12.90 -4.21
N ARG A 48 -5.06 14.17 -3.84
CA ARG A 48 -6.34 14.81 -3.48
C ARG A 48 -6.98 15.43 -4.72
N ILE A 49 -8.30 15.27 -4.86
CA ILE A 49 -9.11 15.97 -5.85
C ILE A 49 -9.18 17.46 -5.50
N VAL A 50 -8.78 18.31 -6.40
CA VAL A 50 -8.86 19.78 -6.27
C VAL A 50 -9.76 20.42 -7.31
N GLU A 51 -10.13 19.68 -8.35
CA GLU A 51 -10.99 20.15 -9.42
C GLU A 51 -11.76 18.96 -10.03
N ILE A 52 -12.99 19.17 -10.47
CA ILE A 52 -13.81 18.19 -11.21
C ILE A 52 -14.42 18.91 -12.40
N VAL A 53 -14.25 18.34 -13.59
CA VAL A 53 -14.79 18.89 -14.84
C VAL A 53 -15.47 17.77 -15.61
N ARG A 54 -16.62 18.05 -16.20
CA ARG A 54 -17.25 17.15 -17.17
C ARG A 54 -16.81 17.54 -18.56
N GLY A 55 -16.23 16.61 -19.30
CA GLY A 55 -15.83 16.79 -20.69
C GLY A 55 -17.02 16.82 -21.67
N ASP A 56 -16.78 17.26 -22.87
CA ASP A 56 -17.75 17.25 -23.97
C ASP A 56 -18.11 15.81 -24.41
N ASP A 57 -17.26 14.85 -24.09
CA ASP A 57 -17.46 13.40 -24.27
C ASP A 57 -18.37 12.77 -23.20
N GLY A 58 -18.76 13.56 -22.19
CA GLY A 58 -19.62 13.15 -21.08
C GLY A 58 -18.85 12.52 -19.89
N LEU A 59 -17.54 12.25 -20.03
CA LEU A 59 -16.70 11.70 -18.96
C LEU A 59 -16.35 12.75 -17.91
N LEU A 60 -16.07 12.27 -16.70
CA LEU A 60 -15.54 13.11 -15.63
C LEU A 60 -14.00 13.13 -15.66
N TYR A 61 -13.45 14.32 -15.50
CA TYR A 61 -12.03 14.59 -15.40
C TYR A 61 -11.70 15.22 -14.06
N PHE A 62 -10.69 14.69 -13.39
CA PHE A 62 -10.31 15.07 -12.04
C PHE A 62 -8.95 15.76 -12.05
N GLY A 63 -8.92 17.02 -11.63
CA GLY A 63 -7.69 17.72 -11.30
C GLY A 63 -7.22 17.26 -9.93
N THR A 64 -6.05 16.67 -9.87
CA THR A 64 -5.46 16.14 -8.64
C THR A 64 -4.24 16.93 -8.21
N LYS A 65 -3.92 16.82 -6.91
CA LYS A 65 -2.74 17.46 -6.32
C LYS A 65 -2.27 16.69 -5.09
N GLY A 66 -0.98 16.44 -4.99
CA GLY A 66 -0.37 16.00 -3.74
C GLY A 66 -0.37 17.13 -2.70
N ASP A 67 -0.69 16.83 -1.45
CA ASP A 67 -0.80 17.83 -0.38
C ASP A 67 0.52 18.60 -0.15
N ALA A 68 1.68 17.95 -0.38
CA ALA A 68 3.00 18.56 -0.30
C ALA A 68 3.44 19.27 -1.59
N ASN A 69 2.71 19.08 -2.70
CA ASN A 69 3.10 19.66 -3.98
C ASN A 69 2.66 21.14 -4.08
N SER A 70 3.44 21.97 -4.72
CA SER A 70 3.09 23.39 -4.94
C SER A 70 2.04 23.58 -6.03
N LEU A 71 2.04 22.73 -7.07
CA LEU A 71 1.16 22.84 -8.24
C LEU A 71 0.30 21.60 -8.40
N PRO A 72 -0.93 21.72 -8.96
CA PRO A 72 -1.74 20.60 -9.41
C PRO A 72 -1.04 19.76 -10.48
N ASP A 73 -1.38 18.49 -10.52
CA ASP A 73 -0.73 17.49 -11.38
C ASP A 73 -0.94 17.75 -12.88
N LYS A 74 -2.05 18.40 -13.26
CA LYS A 74 -2.30 18.81 -14.65
C LYS A 74 -1.20 19.68 -15.26
N TYR A 75 -0.48 20.43 -14.44
CA TYR A 75 0.68 21.22 -14.90
C TYR A 75 1.94 20.38 -15.08
N ARG A 76 1.96 19.18 -14.49
CA ARG A 76 3.07 18.22 -14.61
C ARG A 76 2.88 17.28 -15.79
N TRP A 77 1.65 16.84 -16.04
CA TRP A 77 1.33 15.84 -17.06
C TRP A 77 0.68 16.43 -18.31
N GLY A 78 0.20 17.69 -18.25
CA GLY A 78 -0.48 18.37 -19.34
C GLY A 78 -1.97 18.07 -19.42
N GLU A 79 -2.49 17.17 -18.57
CA GLU A 79 -3.89 16.74 -18.58
C GLU A 79 -4.43 16.43 -17.18
N MET A 80 -5.75 16.34 -17.07
CA MET A 80 -6.48 15.88 -15.87
C MET A 80 -6.63 14.36 -15.92
N VAL A 81 -6.89 13.76 -14.78
CA VAL A 81 -7.12 12.32 -14.64
C VAL A 81 -8.54 11.98 -15.11
N SER A 82 -8.66 11.13 -16.13
CA SER A 82 -9.97 10.61 -16.57
C SER A 82 -10.53 9.65 -15.52
N GLU A 83 -11.87 9.61 -15.41
CA GLU A 83 -12.57 8.69 -14.50
C GLU A 83 -12.18 7.23 -14.69
N GLU A 84 -11.81 6.83 -15.90
CA GLU A 84 -11.40 5.46 -16.26
C GLU A 84 -10.08 5.02 -15.59
N LEU A 85 -9.26 6.00 -15.18
CA LEU A 85 -7.97 5.73 -14.52
C LEU A 85 -8.10 5.60 -13.00
N ILE A 86 -9.30 5.82 -12.44
CA ILE A 86 -9.51 5.81 -10.99
C ILE A 86 -9.73 4.38 -10.50
N GLU A 87 -8.90 3.94 -9.57
CA GLU A 87 -9.05 2.68 -8.86
C GLU A 87 -10.04 2.78 -7.69
N GLY A 88 -10.06 3.92 -7.01
CA GLY A 88 -10.97 4.14 -5.89
C GLY A 88 -10.59 5.30 -4.99
N LYS A 89 -11.38 5.45 -3.93
CA LYS A 89 -11.24 6.46 -2.89
C LYS A 89 -10.60 5.88 -1.64
N VAL A 90 -9.71 6.62 -1.01
CA VAL A 90 -9.13 6.26 0.29
C VAL A 90 -10.19 6.47 1.38
N LEU A 91 -10.59 5.39 2.04
CA LEU A 91 -11.54 5.42 3.16
C LEU A 91 -10.85 5.78 4.47
N PHE A 92 -9.78 5.08 4.76
CA PHE A 92 -8.98 5.32 5.97
C PHE A 92 -7.53 4.87 5.79
N VAL A 93 -6.70 5.34 6.69
CA VAL A 93 -5.25 5.12 6.69
C VAL A 93 -4.87 4.35 7.94
N ILE A 94 -4.07 3.30 7.79
CA ILE A 94 -3.46 2.59 8.90
C ILE A 94 -2.01 3.07 8.99
N PRO A 95 -1.68 3.90 9.99
CA PRO A 95 -0.37 4.55 10.04
C PRO A 95 0.76 3.54 10.26
N SER A 96 1.83 3.70 9.51
CA SER A 96 3.13 3.02 9.69
C SER A 96 3.12 1.49 9.66
N ILE A 97 1.98 0.82 9.44
CA ILE A 97 1.90 -0.64 9.39
C ILE A 97 2.60 -1.21 8.15
N GLY A 98 2.77 -0.40 7.12
CA GLY A 98 3.53 -0.79 5.91
C GLY A 98 4.99 -1.13 6.19
N TRP A 99 5.59 -0.60 7.27
CA TRP A 99 6.93 -0.98 7.71
C TRP A 99 7.01 -2.43 8.18
N LEU A 100 5.92 -2.97 8.72
CA LEU A 100 5.85 -4.39 9.10
C LEU A 100 6.11 -5.30 7.89
N ARG A 101 5.57 -4.96 6.74
CA ARG A 101 5.85 -5.69 5.49
C ARG A 101 7.33 -5.63 5.12
N ILE A 102 7.96 -4.46 5.20
CA ILE A 102 9.38 -4.28 4.88
C ILE A 102 10.25 -5.15 5.79
N ILE A 103 9.86 -5.30 7.06
CA ILE A 103 10.57 -6.15 8.03
C ILE A 103 10.27 -7.64 7.77
N LEU A 104 9.04 -7.99 7.44
CA LEU A 104 8.62 -9.39 7.26
C LEU A 104 9.03 -9.97 5.90
N ASP A 105 9.02 -9.19 4.82
CA ASP A 105 9.35 -9.68 3.48
C ASP A 105 10.71 -10.43 3.43
N PRO A 106 11.81 -9.93 4.04
CA PRO A 106 13.08 -10.68 4.08
C PRO A 106 12.99 -11.99 4.88
N LEU A 107 12.18 -12.02 5.95
CA LEU A 107 12.00 -13.21 6.80
C LEU A 107 11.16 -14.29 6.13
N LEU A 108 10.27 -13.89 5.23
CA LEU A 108 9.37 -14.78 4.47
C LEU A 108 10.00 -15.28 3.17
N THR A 109 11.22 -14.85 2.83
CA THR A 109 11.90 -15.39 1.65
C THR A 109 12.18 -16.88 1.84
N PRO A 110 12.02 -17.73 0.80
CA PRO A 110 12.19 -19.18 0.91
C PRO A 110 13.47 -19.64 1.62
N PRO A 111 14.67 -19.10 1.31
CA PRO A 111 15.89 -19.54 1.98
C PRO A 111 15.90 -19.27 3.48
N VAL A 112 15.41 -18.10 3.92
CA VAL A 112 15.34 -17.75 5.34
C VAL A 112 14.30 -18.61 6.07
N LEU A 113 13.14 -18.83 5.44
CA LEU A 113 12.10 -19.69 5.98
C LEU A 113 12.61 -21.14 6.19
N TYR A 114 13.38 -21.68 5.25
CA TYR A 114 13.98 -23.02 5.41
C TYR A 114 15.00 -23.07 6.54
N VAL A 115 15.79 -22.03 6.75
CA VAL A 115 16.73 -21.96 7.89
C VAL A 115 15.98 -21.93 9.21
N ILE A 116 14.92 -21.12 9.32
CA ILE A 116 14.10 -21.05 10.54
C ILE A 116 13.43 -22.40 10.82
N LEU A 117 12.84 -23.03 9.80
CA LEU A 117 12.19 -24.34 9.93
C LEU A 117 13.19 -25.42 10.34
N GLY A 118 14.39 -25.45 9.71
CA GLY A 118 15.45 -26.37 10.08
C GLY A 118 15.91 -26.21 11.53
N PHE A 119 16.03 -24.96 12.00
CA PHE A 119 16.38 -24.68 13.40
C PHE A 119 15.31 -25.15 14.38
N LEU A 120 14.02 -24.94 14.06
CA LEU A 120 12.92 -25.44 14.87
C LEU A 120 12.89 -26.95 14.95
N ILE A 121 13.09 -27.65 13.82
CA ILE A 121 13.18 -29.12 13.77
C ILE A 121 14.35 -29.59 14.63
N PHE A 122 15.52 -28.93 14.53
CA PHE A 122 16.68 -29.25 15.34
C PHE A 122 16.44 -29.13 16.85
N ILE A 123 15.74 -28.07 17.28
CA ILE A 123 15.34 -27.90 18.69
C ILE A 123 14.42 -29.02 19.13
N VAL A 124 13.41 -29.38 18.33
CA VAL A 124 12.48 -30.48 18.65
C VAL A 124 13.24 -31.80 18.81
N ILE A 125 14.16 -32.11 17.90
CA ILE A 125 14.99 -33.32 17.97
C ILE A 125 15.79 -33.36 19.28
N ILE A 126 16.47 -32.25 19.64
CA ILE A 126 17.24 -32.17 20.88
C ILE A 126 16.34 -32.42 22.11
N PHE A 127 15.13 -31.82 22.10
CA PHE A 127 14.20 -31.95 23.20
C PHE A 127 13.72 -33.41 23.33
N THR A 128 13.41 -34.06 22.23
CA THR A 128 12.96 -35.48 22.18
C THR A 128 14.06 -36.41 22.65
N ILE A 129 15.33 -36.18 22.23
CA ILE A 129 16.47 -36.96 22.66
C ILE A 129 16.69 -36.80 24.17
N LYS A 130 16.65 -35.58 24.70
CA LYS A 130 16.81 -35.31 26.13
C LYS A 130 15.73 -35.99 26.97
N GLU A 131 14.50 -36.02 26.52
CA GLU A 131 13.42 -36.70 27.21
C GLU A 131 13.58 -38.22 27.19
N SER A 132 14.07 -38.78 26.08
CA SER A 132 14.36 -40.21 25.93
C SER A 132 15.53 -40.68 26.80
N TYR A 133 16.46 -39.81 27.14
CA TYR A 133 17.62 -40.10 28.02
C TYR A 133 17.41 -39.66 29.47
N SER A 134 16.21 -39.25 29.86
CA SER A 134 15.90 -38.91 31.25
C SER A 134 15.96 -40.17 32.13
N PRO A 135 16.75 -40.19 33.21
CA PRO A 135 16.98 -41.41 34.02
C PRO A 135 15.78 -41.84 34.89
N GLU A 136 14.64 -41.20 34.79
CA GLU A 136 13.42 -41.60 35.54
C GLU A 136 12.62 -42.77 34.93
N SER A 137 13.01 -43.28 33.76
CA SER A 137 12.35 -44.44 33.12
C SER A 137 12.83 -45.81 33.64
N PHE A 138 13.71 -45.85 34.65
CA PHE A 138 14.22 -47.08 35.30
C PHE A 138 13.80 -47.13 36.78
N LYS A 139 12.48 -47.01 37.09
CA LYS A 139 11.93 -47.43 38.36
C LYS A 139 10.72 -48.31 38.14
#